data_8a79765241826b9fb04a69f71f6fccb6
#
_entry.id   8a79765241826b9fb04a69f71f6fccb6
#
_cell.length_a   1.000
_cell.length_b   1.000
_cell.length_c   1.000
_cell.angle_alpha   90.00
_cell.angle_beta   90.00
_cell.angle_gamma   90.00
#
_symmetry.space_group_name_H-M   'P 1'
#
loop_
_entity.id
_entity.type
_entity.pdbx_description
1 polymer ?
#
loop_
_entity_poly.entity_id
_entity_poly.type
_entity_poly.pdbx_seq_one_letter_code
_entity_poly.pdbx_strand_id
1 'polypeptide(L)'
;MAVTDSSAAHGNFGFVVASAADQSVTSLSLTHTLAEGNSNAGVRALGTNSTLWLAQSTVTGNTASFDVESGGVINSYGDNYFSANGVPTGSLSTATKQ
;
A
#
# COMPACT_ATOMS: atom_id res chain seq x y z
N MET A 1 1.29 6.95 -11.24
CA MET A 1 1.47 5.58 -11.76
C MET A 1 0.26 4.73 -11.40
N ALA A 2 -0.11 3.82 -12.25
CA ALA A 2 -1.23 2.91 -11.99
C ALA A 2 -0.81 1.48 -12.26
N VAL A 3 -1.19 0.57 -11.36
CA VAL A 3 -0.92 -0.86 -11.49
C VAL A 3 -2.24 -1.61 -11.36
N THR A 4 -2.56 -2.45 -12.33
CA THR A 4 -3.78 -3.25 -12.30
C THR A 4 -3.46 -4.70 -12.60
N ASP A 5 -4.28 -5.60 -12.06
CA ASP A 5 -4.21 -7.04 -12.34
C ASP A 5 -2.82 -7.63 -12.18
N SER A 6 -2.11 -7.17 -11.12
CA SER A 6 -0.72 -7.56 -10.89
C SER A 6 -0.58 -8.17 -9.51
N SER A 7 0.54 -8.85 -9.31
CA SER A 7 0.85 -9.42 -8.00
C SER A 7 2.30 -9.17 -7.65
N ALA A 8 2.57 -9.07 -6.34
CA ALA A 8 3.92 -8.98 -5.79
C ALA A 8 4.00 -9.91 -4.59
N ALA A 9 4.87 -10.89 -4.65
CA ALA A 9 4.92 -11.94 -3.65
C ALA A 9 6.37 -12.26 -3.26
N HIS A 10 6.54 -12.59 -1.97
CA HIS A 10 7.79 -13.13 -1.42
C HIS A 10 9.01 -12.20 -1.55
N GLY A 11 8.77 -10.88 -1.61
CA GLY A 11 9.84 -9.89 -1.55
C GLY A 11 9.88 -9.25 -0.16
N ASN A 12 10.52 -8.07 -0.06
CA ASN A 12 10.47 -7.27 1.16
C ASN A 12 9.14 -6.53 1.27
N PHE A 13 8.80 -5.79 0.23
CA PHE A 13 7.54 -5.06 0.12
C PHE A 13 6.87 -5.46 -1.17
N GLY A 14 5.54 -5.53 -1.16
CA GLY A 14 4.81 -5.83 -2.38
C GLY A 14 4.80 -4.63 -3.33
N PHE A 15 4.21 -3.53 -2.89
CA PHE A 15 4.12 -2.30 -3.68
C PHE A 15 4.56 -1.14 -2.79
N VAL A 16 5.40 -0.26 -3.33
CA VAL A 16 5.98 0.85 -2.58
C VAL A 16 5.84 2.14 -3.35
N VAL A 17 5.40 3.20 -2.67
CA VAL A 17 5.54 4.56 -3.13
C VAL A 17 6.38 5.32 -2.10
N ALA A 18 7.40 6.03 -2.57
CA ALA A 18 8.30 6.77 -1.70
C ALA A 18 8.68 8.09 -2.33
N SER A 19 8.69 9.16 -1.51
CA SER A 19 9.03 10.48 -1.98
C SER A 19 9.60 11.30 -0.83
N ALA A 20 10.62 12.09 -1.11
CA ALA A 20 11.17 13.00 -0.12
C ALA A 20 10.35 14.29 -0.04
N ALA A 21 10.49 15.01 1.08
CA ALA A 21 9.68 16.20 1.36
C ALA A 21 9.89 17.33 0.35
N ASP A 22 11.05 17.39 -0.28
CA ASP A 22 11.38 18.41 -1.27
C ASP A 22 11.12 17.99 -2.71
N GLN A 23 10.48 16.84 -2.90
CA GLN A 23 10.13 16.33 -4.22
C GLN A 23 8.66 16.57 -4.54
N SER A 24 8.30 16.39 -5.80
CA SER A 24 6.91 16.48 -6.23
C SER A 24 6.08 15.36 -5.61
N VAL A 25 4.77 15.57 -5.53
CA VAL A 25 3.85 14.54 -5.06
C VAL A 25 3.95 13.31 -5.97
N THR A 26 4.10 12.16 -5.35
CA THR A 26 4.17 10.88 -6.06
C THR A 26 2.95 10.05 -5.67
N SER A 27 2.23 9.57 -6.66
CA SER A 27 1.03 8.76 -6.44
C SER A 27 1.16 7.40 -7.08
N LEU A 28 0.63 6.39 -6.40
CA LEU A 28 0.56 5.02 -6.91
C LEU A 28 -0.86 4.51 -6.69
N SER A 29 -1.52 4.12 -7.77
CA SER A 29 -2.86 3.54 -7.70
C SER A 29 -2.79 2.05 -7.98
N LEU A 30 -3.34 1.26 -7.06
CA LEU A 30 -3.38 -0.19 -7.18
C LEU A 30 -4.83 -0.64 -7.29
N THR A 31 -5.15 -1.40 -8.33
CA THR A 31 -6.48 -1.95 -8.55
C THR A 31 -6.36 -3.42 -8.96
N HIS A 32 -7.16 -4.29 -8.33
CA HIS A 32 -7.10 -5.72 -8.58
C HIS A 32 -5.68 -6.26 -8.46
N THR A 33 -4.99 -5.90 -7.39
CA THR A 33 -3.62 -6.36 -7.17
C THR A 33 -3.56 -7.29 -5.98
N LEU A 34 -2.49 -8.08 -5.92
CA LEU A 34 -2.24 -9.03 -4.83
C LEU A 34 -0.86 -8.77 -4.27
N ALA A 35 -0.78 -8.53 -2.95
CA ALA A 35 0.49 -8.46 -2.25
C ALA A 35 0.51 -9.59 -1.23
N GLU A 36 1.41 -10.55 -1.40
CA GLU A 36 1.38 -11.79 -0.65
C GLU A 36 2.77 -12.21 -0.18
N GLY A 37 2.86 -12.63 1.10
CA GLY A 37 4.05 -13.30 1.61
C GLY A 37 5.30 -12.42 1.63
N ASN A 38 5.16 -11.11 1.70
CA ASN A 38 6.33 -10.23 1.74
C ASN A 38 6.89 -10.15 3.16
N SER A 39 8.21 -10.06 3.28
CA SER A 39 8.88 -10.18 4.58
C SER A 39 8.76 -8.94 5.44
N ASN A 40 8.45 -7.77 4.88
CA ASN A 40 8.21 -6.56 5.66
C ASN A 40 6.75 -6.14 5.57
N ALA A 41 6.29 -5.70 4.41
CA ALA A 41 4.92 -5.25 4.30
C ALA A 41 4.35 -5.54 2.92
N GLY A 42 3.02 -5.65 2.83
CA GLY A 42 2.36 -5.81 1.56
C GLY A 42 2.42 -4.54 0.72
N VAL A 43 2.04 -3.40 1.32
CA VAL A 43 2.09 -2.11 0.65
C VAL A 43 2.74 -1.08 1.57
N ARG A 44 3.43 -0.11 0.98
CA ARG A 44 4.15 0.90 1.75
C ARG A 44 4.03 2.28 1.12
N ALA A 45 3.79 3.28 1.96
CA ALA A 45 3.86 4.69 1.57
C ALA A 45 4.84 5.39 2.51
N LEU A 46 5.91 5.93 1.96
CA LEU A 46 6.99 6.54 2.74
C LEU A 46 7.25 7.97 2.26
N GLY A 47 7.13 8.93 3.18
CA GLY A 47 7.44 10.32 2.91
C GLY A 47 6.21 11.19 2.71
N THR A 48 6.35 12.48 3.03
CA THR A 48 5.23 13.44 3.07
C THR A 48 4.52 13.64 1.72
N ASN A 49 5.22 13.39 0.62
CA ASN A 49 4.63 13.57 -0.71
C ASN A 49 4.28 12.24 -1.39
N SER A 50 4.10 11.19 -0.59
CA SER A 50 3.78 9.86 -1.12
C SER A 50 2.33 9.51 -0.81
N THR A 51 1.56 9.16 -1.83
CA THR A 51 0.16 8.75 -1.69
C THR A 51 -0.06 7.47 -2.47
N LEU A 52 -0.67 6.49 -1.80
CA LEU A 52 -1.02 5.22 -2.42
C LEU A 52 -2.52 5.03 -2.33
N TRP A 53 -3.14 4.69 -3.47
CA TRP A 53 -4.57 4.43 -3.54
C TRP A 53 -4.77 2.93 -3.77
N LEU A 54 -5.60 2.30 -2.94
CA LEU A 54 -5.77 0.85 -2.95
C LEU A 54 -7.24 0.49 -3.12
N ALA A 55 -7.56 -0.21 -4.21
CA ALA A 55 -8.93 -0.57 -4.54
C ALA A 55 -9.00 -2.02 -5.02
N GLN A 56 -10.01 -2.76 -4.57
CA GLN A 56 -10.33 -4.11 -5.02
C GLN A 56 -9.10 -5.04 -5.02
N SER A 57 -8.29 -4.91 -3.98
CA SER A 57 -7.01 -5.62 -3.91
C SER A 57 -6.95 -6.50 -2.67
N THR A 58 -6.05 -7.47 -2.70
CA THR A 58 -5.84 -8.40 -1.59
C THR A 58 -4.43 -8.25 -1.06
N VAL A 59 -4.32 -8.12 0.27
CA VAL A 59 -3.03 -8.05 0.97
C VAL A 59 -3.06 -9.15 2.02
N THR A 60 -2.25 -10.18 1.84
CA THR A 60 -2.35 -11.36 2.69
C THR A 60 -0.98 -11.99 2.96
N GLY A 61 -0.83 -12.59 4.15
CA GLY A 61 0.36 -13.36 4.49
C GLY A 61 1.63 -12.54 4.63
N ASN A 62 1.54 -11.22 4.76
CA ASN A 62 2.73 -10.36 4.90
C ASN A 62 3.05 -10.18 6.38
N THR A 63 4.30 -9.83 6.69
CA THR A 63 4.70 -9.54 8.07
C THR A 63 3.92 -8.36 8.62
N ALA A 64 3.68 -7.34 7.79
CA ALA A 64 2.72 -6.29 8.08
C ALA A 64 1.83 -6.09 6.88
N SER A 65 0.55 -5.77 7.09
CA SER A 65 -0.35 -5.53 5.97
C SER A 65 0.06 -4.29 5.21
N PHE A 66 0.41 -3.22 5.92
CA PHE A 66 0.85 -1.98 5.30
C PHE A 66 1.86 -1.28 6.21
N ASP A 67 2.59 -0.35 5.61
CA ASP A 67 3.60 0.43 6.30
C ASP A 67 3.46 1.89 5.84
N VAL A 68 3.00 2.76 6.72
CA VAL A 68 2.82 4.19 6.44
C VAL A 68 3.76 4.95 7.35
N GLU A 69 4.77 5.59 6.79
CA GLU A 69 5.80 6.26 7.57
C GLU A 69 6.13 7.63 7.00
N SER A 70 6.68 8.48 7.86
CA SER A 70 7.22 9.79 7.48
C SER A 70 6.22 10.67 6.72
N GLY A 71 4.94 10.57 7.10
CA GLY A 71 3.89 11.39 6.51
C GLY A 71 3.29 10.86 5.23
N GLY A 72 3.63 9.63 4.83
CA GLY A 72 2.98 8.98 3.69
C GLY A 72 1.50 8.71 3.95
N VAL A 73 0.74 8.46 2.91
CA VAL A 73 -0.70 8.22 3.01
C VAL A 73 -1.07 7.02 2.15
N ILE A 74 -1.81 6.09 2.73
CA ILE A 74 -2.47 5.01 1.98
C ILE A 74 -3.97 5.22 2.10
N ASN A 75 -4.64 5.42 0.99
CA ASN A 75 -6.09 5.57 0.93
C ASN A 75 -6.72 4.25 0.49
N SER A 76 -7.61 3.71 1.31
CA SER A 76 -8.31 2.48 1.02
C SER A 76 -9.75 2.79 0.69
N TYR A 77 -10.24 2.28 -0.43
CA TYR A 77 -11.63 2.47 -0.83
C TYR A 77 -12.62 1.58 -0.08
N GLY A 78 -12.13 0.75 0.83
CA GLY A 78 -13.01 -0.07 1.66
C GLY A 78 -13.41 -1.39 1.03
N ASP A 79 -12.94 -1.69 -0.17
CA ASP A 79 -13.23 -2.93 -0.88
C ASP A 79 -11.99 -3.82 -1.01
N ASN A 80 -11.01 -3.59 -0.15
CA ASN A 80 -9.79 -4.37 -0.14
C ASN A 80 -9.88 -5.47 0.91
N TYR A 81 -9.15 -6.53 0.69
CA TYR A 81 -9.13 -7.67 1.58
C TYR A 81 -7.77 -7.78 2.25
N PHE A 82 -7.76 -7.63 3.58
CA PHE A 82 -6.57 -7.79 4.40
C PHE A 82 -6.76 -9.01 5.28
N SER A 83 -5.89 -10.01 5.15
CA SER A 83 -5.98 -11.19 6.00
C SER A 83 -4.63 -11.82 6.22
N ALA A 84 -4.49 -12.52 7.36
CA ALA A 84 -3.30 -13.29 7.68
C ALA A 84 -2.00 -12.46 7.66
N ASN A 85 -2.09 -11.16 7.94
CA ASN A 85 -0.92 -10.29 8.06
C ASN A 85 -0.62 -10.02 9.53
N GLY A 86 0.63 -9.61 9.80
CA GLY A 86 0.99 -9.13 11.12
C GLY A 86 0.53 -7.69 11.33
N VAL A 87 1.02 -7.08 12.43
CA VAL A 87 0.61 -5.73 12.83
C VAL A 87 1.16 -4.70 11.86
N PRO A 88 0.30 -3.83 11.31
CA PRO A 88 0.76 -2.79 10.39
C PRO A 88 1.45 -1.64 11.12
N THR A 89 2.20 -0.84 10.36
CA THR A 89 2.79 0.41 10.83
C THR A 89 1.96 1.56 10.29
N GLY A 90 1.50 2.45 11.18
CA GLY A 90 0.66 3.59 10.80
C GLY A 90 -0.80 3.21 10.65
N SER A 91 -1.53 4.02 9.92
CA SER A 91 -2.97 3.85 9.73
C SER A 91 -3.35 4.06 8.27
N LEU A 92 -4.43 3.39 7.87
CA LEU A 92 -5.04 3.64 6.57
C LEU A 92 -5.99 4.83 6.65
N SER A 93 -6.05 5.59 5.57
CA SER A 93 -7.11 6.56 5.36
C SER A 93 -8.22 5.92 4.54
N THR A 94 -9.45 6.34 4.78
CA THR A 94 -10.60 5.83 4.06
C THR A 94 -10.93 6.77 2.91
N ALA A 95 -11.18 6.20 1.74
CA ALA A 95 -11.60 6.98 0.57
C ALA A 95 -12.97 6.50 0.11
N THR A 96 -13.69 7.38 -0.53
CA THR A 96 -15.02 7.08 -1.07
C THR A 96 -14.94 7.01 -2.59
N LYS A 97 -15.51 5.98 -3.16
CA LYS A 97 -15.61 5.87 -4.61
C LYS A 97 -16.57 6.89 -5.16
N GLN A 98 -16.22 7.46 -6.27
CA GLN A 98 -17.06 8.41 -6.95
C GLN A 98 -17.91 7.75 -8.03
#